data_3dd3f88f1406ad162f78a7e58a2270b4
#
_entry.id   3dd3f88f1406ad162f78a7e58a2270b4
#
_cell.length_a   1.000
_cell.length_b   1.000
_cell.length_c   1.000
_cell.angle_alpha   90.00
_cell.angle_beta   90.00
_cell.angle_gamma   90.00
#
_symmetry.space_group_name_H-M   'P 1'
#
loop_
_entity.id
_entity.type
_entity.pdbx_description
1 polymer ?
#
loop_
_entity_poly.entity_id
_entity_poly.type
_entity_poly.pdbx_seq_one_letter_code
_entity_poly.pdbx_strand_id
1 'polypeptide(L)'
;VIPSSSIAYFQRIRILDATIFQMPKHLANVYPGSGGCAQTAGIKIQLEYDLHSGQFLNFQVEPGKNNDKTFGTECLATLRPGDLCIRDLGYYSLDDLDQMDQRGVYYISRLKLNNMVYIKNEFPEYFRNGTVKKQSQYIKVDLEHIMNTLEPGQVYEITDAYIGKDKKLFTRVIIYRLTEKQLRERKKNKCIRKVKRVLRTQRKANDWLV
;
A
#
# COMPACT_ATOMS: atom_id res chain seq x y z
N VAL A 1 14.51 16.18 0.92
CA VAL A 1 14.14 16.99 -0.26
C VAL A 1 14.19 16.06 -1.46
N ILE A 2 13.08 15.95 -2.20
CA ILE A 2 13.03 15.15 -3.44
C ILE A 2 13.67 16.03 -4.54
N PRO A 3 14.64 15.51 -5.31
CA PRO A 3 15.24 16.28 -6.40
C PRO A 3 14.16 16.70 -7.42
N SER A 4 14.20 17.97 -7.85
CA SER A 4 13.23 18.50 -8.83
C SER A 4 13.23 17.74 -10.16
N SER A 5 14.38 17.19 -10.57
CA SER A 5 14.50 16.32 -11.75
C SER A 5 13.68 15.04 -11.66
N SER A 6 13.60 14.43 -10.45
CA SER A 6 12.81 13.21 -10.24
C SER A 6 11.30 13.48 -10.25
N ILE A 7 10.90 14.67 -9.80
CA ILE A 7 9.50 15.11 -9.82
C ILE A 7 9.06 15.39 -11.25
N ALA A 8 9.90 16.03 -12.05
CA ALA A 8 9.62 16.40 -13.43
C ALA A 8 9.41 15.22 -14.40
N TYR A 9 9.81 14.01 -14.00
CA TYR A 9 9.63 12.80 -14.81
C TYR A 9 8.15 12.40 -14.96
N PHE A 10 7.33 12.67 -13.94
CA PHE A 10 5.92 12.29 -13.93
C PHE A 10 5.01 13.43 -14.42
N GLN A 11 3.93 13.07 -15.12
CA GLN A 11 2.93 14.05 -15.57
C GLN A 11 2.21 14.70 -14.38
N ARG A 12 1.79 13.88 -13.41
CA ARG A 12 1.22 14.29 -12.13
C ARG A 12 1.73 13.36 -11.04
N ILE A 13 1.84 13.87 -9.81
CA ILE A 13 2.12 13.07 -8.63
C ILE A 13 0.89 13.13 -7.74
N ARG A 14 0.12 12.06 -7.73
CA ARG A 14 -1.18 11.94 -7.11
C ARG A 14 -1.05 11.24 -5.75
N ILE A 15 -1.32 11.98 -4.68
CA ILE A 15 -1.25 11.50 -3.30
C ILE A 15 -2.68 11.30 -2.82
N LEU A 16 -3.02 10.07 -2.45
CA LEU A 16 -4.33 9.69 -1.94
C LEU A 16 -4.25 9.38 -0.45
N ASP A 17 -5.02 10.11 0.35
CA ASP A 17 -5.08 9.94 1.80
C ASP A 17 -6.48 10.21 2.35
N ALA A 18 -6.75 9.73 3.57
CA ALA A 18 -8.00 9.94 4.27
C ALA A 18 -7.79 10.42 5.70
N THR A 19 -8.62 11.36 6.11
CA THR A 19 -8.67 11.83 7.49
C THR A 19 -10.04 11.58 8.10
N ILE A 20 -10.08 11.06 9.33
CA ILE A 20 -11.33 10.78 10.05
C ILE A 20 -11.46 11.72 11.23
N PHE A 21 -12.59 12.43 11.29
CA PHE A 21 -13.00 13.26 12.42
C PHE A 21 -14.08 12.55 13.23
N GLN A 22 -13.91 12.52 14.55
CA GLN A 22 -14.96 12.05 15.45
C GLN A 22 -16.09 13.08 15.54
N MET A 23 -17.32 12.61 15.45
CA MET A 23 -18.52 13.43 15.57
C MET A 23 -19.26 13.14 16.88
N PRO A 24 -20.13 14.05 17.35
CA PRO A 24 -21.00 13.79 18.47
C PRO A 24 -21.88 12.54 18.25
N LYS A 25 -22.09 11.74 19.30
CA LYS A 25 -22.77 10.43 19.21
C LYS A 25 -24.17 10.49 18.60
N HIS A 26 -24.91 11.58 18.77
CA HIS A 26 -26.25 11.73 18.20
C HIS A 26 -26.27 11.72 16.67
N LEU A 27 -25.13 11.95 16.02
CA LEU A 27 -24.97 11.87 14.55
C LEU A 27 -24.61 10.46 14.05
N ALA A 28 -24.54 9.45 14.93
CA ALA A 28 -24.15 8.10 14.54
C ALA A 28 -25.07 7.45 13.51
N ASN A 29 -26.34 7.84 13.45
CA ASN A 29 -27.30 7.33 12.45
C ASN A 29 -27.00 7.87 11.05
N VAL A 30 -26.48 9.10 10.95
CA VAL A 30 -26.15 9.75 9.66
C VAL A 30 -24.70 9.47 9.26
N TYR A 31 -23.78 9.56 10.22
CA TYR A 31 -22.34 9.37 10.04
C TYR A 31 -21.82 8.29 10.96
N PRO A 32 -22.12 7.02 10.71
CA PRO A 32 -21.57 5.94 11.52
C PRO A 32 -20.05 5.90 11.45
N GLY A 33 -19.42 5.86 12.63
CA GLY A 33 -17.96 5.88 12.78
C GLY A 33 -17.32 4.50 12.58
N SER A 34 -16.01 4.47 12.40
CA SER A 34 -15.19 3.26 12.38
C SER A 34 -14.85 2.85 13.82
N GLY A 35 -15.20 1.66 14.23
CA GLY A 35 -14.83 1.09 15.52
C GLY A 35 -15.96 0.27 16.15
N GLY A 36 -15.62 -0.84 16.80
CA GLY A 36 -16.55 -1.88 17.26
C GLY A 36 -17.57 -1.50 18.33
N CYS A 37 -17.76 -0.23 18.63
CA CYS A 37 -18.88 0.25 19.48
C CYS A 37 -20.00 0.78 18.60
N ALA A 38 -21.19 0.25 18.77
CA ALA A 38 -22.38 0.52 17.97
C ALA A 38 -22.88 2.00 17.95
N GLN A 39 -22.22 2.90 18.64
CA GLN A 39 -22.64 4.30 18.78
C GLN A 39 -21.52 5.32 18.55
N THR A 40 -20.51 4.98 17.75
CA THR A 40 -19.50 5.96 17.34
C THR A 40 -19.97 6.68 16.07
N ALA A 41 -19.83 8.00 16.06
CA ALA A 41 -20.05 8.82 14.88
C ALA A 41 -18.73 9.37 14.36
N GLY A 42 -18.56 9.40 13.05
CA GLY A 42 -17.36 9.93 12.42
C GLY A 42 -17.56 10.27 10.95
N ILE A 43 -16.95 11.36 10.54
CA ILE A 43 -16.86 11.77 9.13
C ILE A 43 -15.47 11.43 8.64
N LYS A 44 -15.40 10.81 7.48
CA LYS A 44 -14.17 10.59 6.73
C LYS A 44 -14.11 11.56 5.57
N ILE A 45 -13.00 12.27 5.46
CA ILE A 45 -12.67 13.09 4.31
C ILE A 45 -11.59 12.33 3.54
N GLN A 46 -11.91 11.95 2.32
CA GLN A 46 -10.97 11.35 1.38
C GLN A 46 -10.56 12.40 0.36
N LEU A 47 -9.27 12.48 0.12
CA LEU A 47 -8.73 13.48 -0.81
C LEU A 47 -7.65 12.86 -1.69
N GLU A 48 -7.65 13.24 -2.96
CA GLU A 48 -6.54 13.02 -3.87
C GLU A 48 -5.96 14.36 -4.29
N TYR A 49 -4.68 14.54 -4.04
CA TYR A 49 -3.94 15.79 -4.25
C TYR A 49 -2.86 15.60 -5.30
N ASP A 50 -2.76 16.53 -6.25
CA ASP A 50 -1.65 16.58 -7.20
C ASP A 50 -0.55 17.50 -6.69
N LEU A 51 0.63 16.91 -6.46
CA LEU A 51 1.79 17.63 -5.93
C LEU A 51 2.34 18.66 -6.91
N HIS A 52 2.18 18.45 -8.23
CA HIS A 52 2.68 19.38 -9.26
C HIS A 52 1.84 20.65 -9.36
N SER A 53 0.52 20.48 -9.51
CA SER A 53 -0.39 21.61 -9.67
C SER A 53 -0.83 22.24 -8.35
N GLY A 54 -0.66 21.51 -7.23
CA GLY A 54 -1.17 21.95 -5.94
C GLY A 54 -2.69 21.86 -5.82
N GLN A 55 -3.36 21.11 -6.71
CA GLN A 55 -4.82 21.01 -6.76
C GLN A 55 -5.34 19.72 -6.17
N PHE A 56 -6.55 19.77 -5.61
CA PHE A 56 -7.31 18.57 -5.26
C PHE A 56 -7.95 18.02 -6.53
N LEU A 57 -7.65 16.76 -6.85
CA LEU A 57 -8.19 16.06 -8.01
C LEU A 57 -9.53 15.39 -7.69
N ASN A 58 -9.62 14.81 -6.49
CA ASN A 58 -10.82 14.18 -5.99
C ASN A 58 -11.00 14.54 -4.50
N PHE A 59 -12.23 14.78 -4.11
CA PHE A 59 -12.62 15.08 -2.74
C PHE A 59 -13.95 14.41 -2.42
N GLN A 60 -14.02 13.66 -1.34
CA GLN A 60 -15.25 13.01 -0.90
C GLN A 60 -15.40 13.09 0.62
N VAL A 61 -16.62 13.37 1.07
CA VAL A 61 -17.00 13.32 2.48
C VAL A 61 -17.97 12.17 2.66
N GLU A 62 -17.65 11.26 3.58
CA GLU A 62 -18.43 10.04 3.78
C GLU A 62 -18.43 9.59 5.25
N PRO A 63 -19.32 8.64 5.62
CA PRO A 63 -19.29 8.04 6.95
C PRO A 63 -17.95 7.40 7.27
N GLY A 64 -17.46 7.59 8.50
CA GLY A 64 -16.15 7.10 8.95
C GLY A 64 -15.94 5.59 8.86
N LYS A 65 -17.02 4.80 8.76
CA LYS A 65 -16.97 3.34 8.60
C LYS A 65 -16.64 2.88 7.18
N ASN A 66 -16.80 3.74 6.16
CA ASN A 66 -16.61 3.36 4.77
C ASN A 66 -15.18 2.90 4.47
N ASN A 67 -15.03 2.04 3.46
CA ASN A 67 -13.76 1.44 3.12
C ASN A 67 -12.96 2.36 2.18
N ASP A 68 -11.72 2.63 2.51
CA ASP A 68 -10.80 3.43 1.70
C ASP A 68 -10.59 2.85 0.30
N LYS A 69 -10.62 1.50 0.18
CA LYS A 69 -10.42 0.81 -1.09
C LYS A 69 -11.43 1.22 -2.16
N THR A 70 -12.71 1.42 -1.80
CA THR A 70 -13.76 1.81 -2.76
C THR A 70 -13.43 3.13 -3.43
N PHE A 71 -13.12 4.14 -2.64
CA PHE A 71 -12.71 5.44 -3.17
C PHE A 71 -11.42 5.36 -4.00
N GLY A 72 -10.45 4.55 -3.55
CA GLY A 72 -9.23 4.29 -4.31
C GLY A 72 -9.49 3.73 -5.72
N THR A 73 -10.48 2.84 -5.85
CA THR A 73 -10.91 2.28 -7.15
C THR A 73 -11.63 3.33 -7.99
N GLU A 74 -12.48 4.17 -7.41
CA GLU A 74 -13.16 5.28 -8.11
C GLU A 74 -12.16 6.28 -8.70
N CYS A 75 -11.08 6.58 -7.99
CA CYS A 75 -10.00 7.48 -8.46
C CYS A 75 -9.28 6.95 -9.72
N LEU A 76 -9.40 5.66 -10.06
CA LEU A 76 -8.82 5.12 -11.29
C LEU A 76 -9.40 5.74 -12.56
N ALA A 77 -10.65 6.21 -12.53
CA ALA A 77 -11.32 6.78 -13.69
C ALA A 77 -10.61 8.03 -14.26
N THR A 78 -9.89 8.76 -13.40
CA THR A 78 -9.22 10.01 -13.75
C THR A 78 -7.71 9.87 -14.02
N LEU A 79 -7.19 8.63 -13.99
CA LEU A 79 -5.77 8.33 -14.24
C LEU A 79 -5.39 8.56 -15.70
N ARG A 80 -4.18 9.06 -15.91
CA ARG A 80 -3.56 9.28 -17.22
C ARG A 80 -2.19 8.59 -17.29
N PRO A 81 -1.77 8.12 -18.46
CA PRO A 81 -0.41 7.59 -18.64
C PRO A 81 0.64 8.60 -18.16
N GLY A 82 1.67 8.12 -17.46
CA GLY A 82 2.72 8.96 -16.89
C GLY A 82 2.39 9.57 -15.53
N ASP A 83 1.21 9.36 -14.96
CA ASP A 83 0.92 9.70 -13.57
C ASP A 83 1.73 8.82 -12.60
N LEU A 84 2.10 9.34 -11.43
CA LEU A 84 2.57 8.58 -10.28
C LEU A 84 1.50 8.60 -9.19
N CYS A 85 1.00 7.44 -8.79
CA CYS A 85 0.06 7.30 -7.68
C CYS A 85 0.76 6.87 -6.40
N ILE A 86 0.64 7.64 -5.33
CA ILE A 86 1.16 7.32 -4.00
C ILE A 86 -0.03 7.02 -3.08
N ARG A 87 -0.11 5.79 -2.58
CA ARG A 87 -1.25 5.30 -1.80
C ARG A 87 -0.80 4.55 -0.56
N ASP A 88 -1.51 4.75 0.56
CA ASP A 88 -1.28 3.96 1.77
C ASP A 88 -1.96 2.58 1.67
N LEU A 89 -1.63 1.71 2.64
CA LEU A 89 -2.07 0.33 2.73
C LEU A 89 -3.61 0.16 2.76
N GLY A 90 -4.34 1.17 3.22
CA GLY A 90 -5.81 1.21 3.20
C GLY A 90 -6.40 1.09 1.80
N TYR A 91 -5.71 1.65 0.81
CA TYR A 91 -6.09 1.66 -0.60
C TYR A 91 -5.52 0.49 -1.41
N TYR A 92 -4.76 -0.42 -0.77
CA TYR A 92 -4.08 -1.48 -1.47
C TYR A 92 -5.05 -2.49 -2.11
N SER A 93 -4.96 -2.64 -3.42
CA SER A 93 -5.68 -3.61 -4.23
C SER A 93 -4.79 -4.06 -5.40
N LEU A 94 -4.56 -5.37 -5.55
CA LEU A 94 -3.79 -5.90 -6.67
C LEU A 94 -4.48 -5.61 -8.01
N ASP A 95 -5.81 -5.65 -8.05
CA ASP A 95 -6.57 -5.35 -9.26
C ASP A 95 -6.43 -3.89 -9.68
N ASP A 96 -6.39 -2.97 -8.71
CA ASP A 96 -6.18 -1.55 -8.99
C ASP A 96 -4.76 -1.28 -9.49
N LEU A 97 -3.75 -1.93 -8.86
CA LEU A 97 -2.35 -1.81 -9.29
C LEU A 97 -2.14 -2.37 -10.70
N ASP A 98 -2.77 -3.50 -11.03
CA ASP A 98 -2.75 -4.09 -12.37
C ASP A 98 -3.40 -3.15 -13.41
N GLN A 99 -4.53 -2.53 -13.08
CA GLN A 99 -5.16 -1.53 -13.94
C GLN A 99 -4.30 -0.28 -14.14
N MET A 100 -3.57 0.15 -13.11
CA MET A 100 -2.60 1.26 -13.23
C MET A 100 -1.49 0.90 -14.18
N ASP A 101 -0.88 -0.28 -14.03
CA ASP A 101 0.19 -0.77 -14.89
C ASP A 101 -0.25 -0.85 -16.35
N GLN A 102 -1.41 -1.44 -16.62
CA GLN A 102 -1.99 -1.54 -17.97
C GLN A 102 -2.25 -0.18 -18.64
N ARG A 103 -2.45 0.88 -17.85
CA ARG A 103 -2.66 2.25 -18.33
C ARG A 103 -1.38 3.07 -18.42
N GLY A 104 -0.21 2.50 -18.13
CA GLY A 104 1.05 3.21 -18.10
C GLY A 104 1.16 4.21 -16.95
N VAL A 105 0.54 3.90 -15.81
CA VAL A 105 0.55 4.68 -14.57
C VAL A 105 1.53 4.05 -13.60
N TYR A 106 2.43 4.85 -13.06
CA TYR A 106 3.34 4.44 -12.00
C TYR A 106 2.66 4.45 -10.63
N TYR A 107 3.11 3.60 -9.72
CA TYR A 107 2.56 3.57 -8.37
C TYR A 107 3.62 3.31 -7.30
N ILE A 108 3.40 3.89 -6.13
CA ILE A 108 4.08 3.57 -4.89
C ILE A 108 3.01 3.21 -3.87
N SER A 109 3.03 1.97 -3.41
CA SER A 109 2.11 1.45 -2.42
C SER A 109 2.83 0.54 -1.44
N ARG A 110 2.39 0.52 -0.18
CA ARG A 110 2.88 -0.46 0.78
C ARG A 110 2.33 -1.84 0.43
N LEU A 111 3.19 -2.85 0.50
CA LEU A 111 2.80 -4.23 0.30
C LEU A 111 2.18 -4.82 1.58
N LYS A 112 1.07 -5.55 1.45
CA LYS A 112 0.52 -6.35 2.55
C LYS A 112 1.39 -7.59 2.75
N LEU A 113 1.83 -7.86 3.98
CA LEU A 113 2.71 -8.98 4.31
C LEU A 113 2.13 -10.37 3.99
N ASN A 114 0.82 -10.48 3.85
CA ASN A 114 0.17 -11.72 3.43
C ASN A 114 0.17 -11.94 1.91
N ASN A 115 0.66 -10.99 1.13
CA ASN A 115 0.83 -11.19 -0.30
C ASN A 115 2.07 -12.02 -0.59
N MET A 116 1.90 -12.92 -1.54
CA MET A 116 3.01 -13.75 -2.02
C MET A 116 3.80 -12.96 -3.07
N VAL A 117 5.11 -12.93 -2.89
CA VAL A 117 6.07 -12.38 -3.86
C VAL A 117 6.81 -13.54 -4.51
N TYR A 118 7.03 -13.42 -5.80
CA TYR A 118 7.70 -14.44 -6.61
C TYR A 118 8.75 -13.76 -7.50
N ILE A 119 9.72 -14.55 -7.92
CA ILE A 119 10.64 -14.24 -9.03
C ILE A 119 10.45 -15.29 -10.12
N LYS A 120 10.81 -14.94 -11.35
CA LYS A 120 10.78 -15.89 -12.46
C LYS A 120 11.82 -16.98 -12.22
N ASN A 121 11.44 -18.24 -12.48
CA ASN A 121 12.38 -19.35 -12.41
C ASN A 121 13.18 -19.43 -13.72
N GLU A 122 14.49 -19.37 -13.66
CA GLU A 122 15.38 -19.48 -14.82
C GLU A 122 15.40 -20.90 -15.39
N PHE A 123 15.10 -21.93 -14.54
CA PHE A 123 15.13 -23.35 -14.90
C PHE A 123 13.75 -24.01 -14.64
N PRO A 124 12.71 -23.62 -15.35
CA PRO A 124 11.38 -24.20 -15.14
C PRO A 124 11.33 -25.65 -15.64
N GLU A 125 10.50 -26.46 -15.01
CA GLU A 125 10.25 -27.84 -15.44
C GLU A 125 9.31 -27.86 -16.65
N TYR A 126 9.53 -28.86 -17.52
CA TYR A 126 8.73 -29.06 -18.71
C TYR A 126 7.97 -30.41 -18.63
N PHE A 127 6.80 -30.45 -19.25
CA PHE A 127 6.13 -31.69 -19.58
C PHE A 127 6.83 -32.39 -20.76
N ARG A 128 6.51 -33.69 -20.98
CA ARG A 128 7.07 -34.46 -22.11
C ARG A 128 6.75 -33.86 -23.49
N ASN A 129 5.69 -33.09 -23.61
CA ASN A 129 5.28 -32.39 -24.83
C ASN A 129 5.97 -31.04 -25.02
N GLY A 130 6.96 -30.68 -24.20
CA GLY A 130 7.70 -29.43 -24.29
C GLY A 130 7.00 -28.21 -23.66
N THR A 131 5.80 -28.35 -23.09
CA THR A 131 5.13 -27.23 -22.41
C THR A 131 5.67 -27.05 -20.99
N VAL A 132 5.81 -25.79 -20.54
CA VAL A 132 6.30 -25.47 -19.20
C VAL A 132 5.24 -25.82 -18.15
N LYS A 133 5.64 -26.49 -17.08
CA LYS A 133 4.79 -26.71 -15.92
C LYS A 133 4.54 -25.39 -15.20
N LYS A 134 3.28 -24.94 -15.16
CA LYS A 134 2.89 -23.63 -14.55
C LYS A 134 3.40 -23.44 -13.13
N GLN A 135 3.47 -24.50 -12.32
CA GLN A 135 3.93 -24.43 -10.94
C GLN A 135 5.43 -24.15 -10.80
N SER A 136 6.24 -24.50 -11.80
CA SER A 136 7.69 -24.30 -11.81
C SER A 136 8.14 -22.98 -12.44
N GLN A 137 7.21 -22.21 -13.06
CA GLN A 137 7.54 -20.94 -13.72
C GLN A 137 8.03 -19.86 -12.77
N TYR A 138 7.59 -19.91 -11.50
CA TYR A 138 7.90 -18.89 -10.50
C TYR A 138 8.36 -19.54 -9.20
N ILE A 139 9.36 -18.93 -8.59
CA ILE A 139 9.88 -19.29 -7.26
C ILE A 139 9.33 -18.29 -6.25
N LYS A 140 8.72 -18.79 -5.18
CA LYS A 140 8.25 -17.94 -4.08
C LYS A 140 9.44 -17.37 -3.32
N VAL A 141 9.45 -16.06 -3.13
CA VAL A 141 10.46 -15.37 -2.33
C VAL A 141 10.13 -15.50 -0.84
N ASP A 142 11.12 -15.90 -0.05
CA ASP A 142 11.02 -15.89 1.41
C ASP A 142 11.34 -14.48 1.94
N LEU A 143 10.30 -13.64 2.03
CA LEU A 143 10.43 -12.29 2.55
C LEU A 143 10.86 -12.27 4.03
N GLU A 144 10.44 -13.27 4.83
CA GLU A 144 10.81 -13.33 6.24
C GLU A 144 12.32 -13.58 6.40
N HIS A 145 12.87 -14.47 5.60
CA HIS A 145 14.32 -14.70 5.58
C HIS A 145 15.07 -13.42 5.18
N ILE A 146 14.69 -12.77 4.07
CA ILE A 146 15.31 -11.51 3.62
C ILE A 146 15.24 -10.46 4.73
N MET A 147 14.07 -10.25 5.30
CA MET A 147 13.90 -9.25 6.37
C MET A 147 14.76 -9.53 7.60
N ASN A 148 14.99 -10.78 7.95
CA ASN A 148 15.81 -11.14 9.09
C ASN A 148 17.33 -10.98 8.84
N THR A 149 17.78 -11.04 7.60
CA THR A 149 19.20 -10.90 7.22
C THR A 149 19.64 -9.46 7.01
N LEU A 150 18.69 -8.52 6.76
CA LEU A 150 19.03 -7.11 6.54
C LEU A 150 19.55 -6.43 7.81
N GLU A 151 20.53 -5.55 7.67
CA GLU A 151 21.01 -4.67 8.74
C GLU A 151 20.11 -3.41 8.91
N PRO A 152 20.05 -2.79 10.10
CA PRO A 152 19.32 -1.55 10.30
C PRO A 152 19.75 -0.44 9.35
N GLY A 153 18.81 0.13 8.61
CA GLY A 153 19.04 1.14 7.56
C GLY A 153 19.37 0.57 6.18
N GLN A 154 19.45 -0.75 6.05
CA GLN A 154 19.72 -1.39 4.78
C GLN A 154 18.46 -1.49 3.91
N VAL A 155 18.66 -1.39 2.60
CA VAL A 155 17.65 -1.59 1.55
C VAL A 155 17.94 -2.87 0.79
N TYR A 156 16.92 -3.64 0.51
CA TYR A 156 16.96 -4.76 -0.42
C TYR A 156 15.93 -4.55 -1.51
N GLU A 157 16.31 -4.75 -2.76
CA GLU A 157 15.46 -4.53 -3.91
C GLU A 157 15.30 -5.79 -4.74
N ILE A 158 14.07 -6.09 -5.15
CA ILE A 158 13.73 -7.13 -6.12
C ILE A 158 13.15 -6.41 -7.34
N THR A 159 13.96 -6.26 -8.39
CA THR A 159 13.61 -5.51 -9.61
C THR A 159 12.53 -6.20 -10.42
N ASP A 160 12.59 -7.54 -10.50
CA ASP A 160 11.72 -8.38 -11.33
C ASP A 160 10.82 -9.24 -10.45
N ALA A 161 10.06 -8.59 -9.57
CA ALA A 161 9.13 -9.25 -8.68
C ALA A 161 7.76 -9.47 -9.34
N TYR A 162 7.08 -10.53 -8.93
CA TYR A 162 5.70 -10.85 -9.29
C TYR A 162 4.87 -10.99 -8.04
N ILE A 163 3.82 -10.16 -7.89
CA ILE A 163 2.98 -10.16 -6.70
C ILE A 163 1.64 -10.84 -6.99
N GLY A 164 1.18 -11.62 -6.02
CA GLY A 164 -0.13 -12.29 -6.06
C GLY A 164 -0.04 -13.77 -6.38
N LYS A 165 -1.01 -14.54 -5.87
CA LYS A 165 -1.04 -16.01 -6.02
C LYS A 165 -1.40 -16.42 -7.46
N ASP A 166 -2.49 -15.89 -7.96
CA ASP A 166 -3.05 -16.25 -9.25
C ASP A 166 -2.65 -15.23 -10.33
N LYS A 167 -2.89 -13.99 -10.09
CA LYS A 167 -2.44 -12.86 -10.89
C LYS A 167 -1.00 -12.53 -10.50
N LYS A 168 -0.09 -12.68 -11.42
CA LYS A 168 1.34 -12.37 -11.23
C LYS A 168 1.60 -10.95 -11.72
N LEU A 169 1.24 -9.95 -10.90
CA LEU A 169 1.55 -8.55 -11.23
C LEU A 169 3.06 -8.33 -11.21
N PHE A 170 3.63 -8.01 -12.37
CA PHE A 170 5.04 -7.66 -12.49
C PHE A 170 5.30 -6.29 -11.88
N THR A 171 6.28 -6.19 -10.99
CA THR A 171 6.59 -4.94 -10.29
C THR A 171 7.97 -4.99 -9.64
N ARG A 172 8.37 -3.88 -9.05
CA ARG A 172 9.55 -3.77 -8.21
C ARG A 172 9.15 -3.76 -6.74
N VAL A 173 9.82 -4.58 -5.92
CA VAL A 173 9.61 -4.62 -4.47
C VAL A 173 10.86 -4.09 -3.77
N ILE A 174 10.68 -3.13 -2.88
CA ILE A 174 11.75 -2.54 -2.06
C ILE A 174 11.46 -2.86 -0.60
N ILE A 175 12.43 -3.49 0.07
CA ILE A 175 12.38 -3.82 1.49
C ILE A 175 13.41 -2.93 2.20
N TYR A 176 12.97 -2.16 3.18
CA TYR A 176 13.82 -1.29 3.97
C TYR A 176 13.76 -1.66 5.45
N ARG A 177 14.89 -2.01 6.06
CA ARG A 177 14.96 -2.20 7.50
C ARG A 177 15.13 -0.86 8.19
N LEU A 178 14.16 -0.50 9.04
CA LEU A 178 14.21 0.76 9.80
C LEU A 178 15.46 0.82 10.68
N THR A 179 16.09 1.99 10.74
CA THR A 179 17.14 2.26 11.73
C THR A 179 16.56 2.22 13.13
N GLU A 180 17.41 1.99 14.14
CA GLU A 180 16.94 1.99 15.54
C GLU A 180 16.27 3.30 15.95
N LYS A 181 16.76 4.44 15.44
CA LYS A 181 16.15 5.75 15.69
C LYS A 181 14.73 5.81 15.16
N GLN A 182 14.54 5.46 13.88
CA GLN A 182 13.22 5.43 13.22
C GLN A 182 12.28 4.44 13.92
N LEU A 183 12.79 3.29 14.34
CA LEU A 183 12.02 2.29 15.07
C LEU A 183 11.53 2.82 16.42
N ARG A 184 12.41 3.52 17.18
CA ARG A 184 12.06 4.16 18.46
C ARG A 184 10.99 5.25 18.27
N GLU A 185 11.13 6.10 17.25
CA GLU A 185 10.15 7.13 16.92
C GLU A 185 8.79 6.52 16.53
N ARG A 186 8.78 5.47 15.72
CA ARG A 186 7.57 4.74 15.34
C ARG A 186 6.89 4.07 16.54
N LYS A 187 7.68 3.49 17.47
CA LYS A 187 7.17 2.90 18.72
C LYS A 187 6.57 3.97 19.64
N LYS A 188 7.22 5.16 19.78
CA LYS A 188 6.66 6.29 20.51
C LYS A 188 5.32 6.75 19.96
N ASN A 189 5.22 6.94 18.63
CA ASN A 189 3.99 7.34 17.97
C ASN A 189 2.87 6.29 18.09
N LYS A 190 3.21 4.99 18.10
CA LYS A 190 2.27 3.92 18.42
C LYS A 190 1.82 3.94 19.88
N CYS A 191 2.71 4.22 20.81
CA CYS A 191 2.38 4.28 22.24
C CYS A 191 1.40 5.43 22.51
N ILE A 192 1.61 6.58 21.89
CA ILE A 192 0.69 7.73 21.98
C ILE A 192 -0.70 7.37 21.36
N ARG A 193 -0.74 6.57 20.30
CA ARG A 193 -1.99 6.05 19.75
C ARG A 193 -2.60 4.89 20.56
N LYS A 194 -1.77 4.08 21.27
CA LYS A 194 -2.20 2.93 22.10
C LYS A 194 -2.82 3.33 23.44
N VAL A 195 -2.48 4.49 23.98
CA VAL A 195 -3.17 5.02 25.19
C VAL A 195 -4.67 5.24 24.91
N LYS A 196 -5.10 5.21 23.64
CA LYS A 196 -6.50 5.25 23.23
C LYS A 196 -7.09 3.90 22.74
N ARG A 197 -6.33 2.78 22.72
CA ARG A 197 -6.85 1.46 22.29
C ARG A 197 -6.16 0.30 23.03
N VAL A 198 -6.93 -0.37 23.87
CA VAL A 198 -6.57 -1.62 24.58
C VAL A 198 -6.23 -2.73 23.60
N LEU A 199 -5.03 -3.30 23.77
CA LEU A 199 -4.49 -4.63 23.42
C LEU A 199 -5.23 -5.53 22.40
N ARG A 200 -4.53 -5.81 21.27
CA ARG A 200 -4.41 -7.16 20.72
C ARG A 200 -3.07 -7.33 19.98
N THR A 201 -2.42 -8.44 20.27
CA THR A 201 -1.09 -8.92 19.89
C THR A 201 -0.79 -8.92 18.39
N GLN A 202 0.25 -8.19 17.96
CA GLN A 202 1.07 -8.50 16.77
C GLN A 202 2.47 -7.92 16.98
N ARG A 203 3.39 -8.72 17.50
CA ARG A 203 4.73 -8.27 17.91
C ARG A 203 5.81 -8.28 16.82
N LYS A 204 5.61 -8.87 15.64
CA LYS A 204 6.69 -9.06 14.63
C LYS A 204 6.63 -8.21 13.36
N ALA A 205 5.49 -7.67 12.97
CA ALA A 205 5.33 -6.97 11.69
C ALA A 205 5.63 -5.46 11.69
N ASN A 206 6.15 -4.91 12.79
CA ASN A 206 6.23 -3.45 12.98
C ASN A 206 7.58 -2.81 12.64
N ASP A 207 8.58 -3.63 12.40
CA ASP A 207 9.97 -3.19 12.24
C ASP A 207 10.36 -3.00 10.77
N TRP A 208 9.46 -3.33 9.84
CA TRP A 208 9.72 -3.35 8.40
C TRP A 208 8.75 -2.48 7.61
N LEU A 209 9.27 -1.82 6.57
CA LEU A 209 8.51 -1.23 5.47
C LEU A 209 8.70 -2.11 4.22
N VAL A 210 7.61 -2.64 3.70
CA VAL A 210 7.58 -3.44 2.46
C VAL A 210 6.73 -2.71 1.44
#